data_6c0c55f051745e8e53a5bdf0cba9f6ca
#
_entry.id   6c0c55f051745e8e53a5bdf0cba9f6ca
#
_cell.length_a   1.000
_cell.length_b   1.000
_cell.length_c   1.000
_cell.angle_alpha   90.00
_cell.angle_beta   90.00
_cell.angle_gamma   90.00
#
_symmetry.space_group_name_H-M   'P 1'
#
loop_
_entity.id
_entity.type
_entity.pdbx_description
1 polymer ?
#
loop_
_entity_poly.entity_id
_entity_poly.type
_entity_poly.pdbx_seq_one_letter_code
_entity_poly.pdbx_strand_id
1 'polypeptide(L)'
;MEINRLEGIIESILFTMGDSVELSKIALAIGHDEDTTRRIIHCMMDKINGAEERGVKIIELEDSFQMCTKAESYEYLIRIAKQPRKYTLTDVQLETLSIIAYKQ
;
A
#
# COMPACT_ATOMS: atom_id res chain seq x y z
N MET A 1 18.65 8.22 -11.20
CA MET A 1 18.00 6.92 -10.95
C MET A 1 16.79 6.82 -11.82
N GLU A 2 16.58 5.68 -12.42
CA GLU A 2 15.47 5.54 -13.32
C GLU A 2 14.14 5.52 -12.61
N ILE A 3 13.11 6.01 -13.29
CA ILE A 3 11.79 6.07 -12.70
C ILE A 3 11.28 4.69 -12.28
N ASN A 4 11.53 3.67 -13.06
CA ASN A 4 11.09 2.33 -12.69
C ASN A 4 11.70 1.88 -11.37
N ARG A 5 12.93 2.27 -11.12
CA ARG A 5 13.57 1.90 -9.89
C ARG A 5 12.99 2.68 -8.73
N LEU A 6 12.66 3.95 -8.95
CA LEU A 6 12.04 4.76 -7.91
C LEU A 6 10.67 4.22 -7.58
N GLU A 7 9.92 3.76 -8.58
CA GLU A 7 8.61 3.20 -8.33
C GLU A 7 8.73 1.94 -7.47
N GLY A 8 9.71 1.11 -7.74
CA GLY A 8 9.91 -0.09 -6.93
C GLY A 8 10.25 0.23 -5.49
N ILE A 9 11.05 1.26 -5.29
CA ILE A 9 11.42 1.67 -3.94
C ILE A 9 10.19 2.21 -3.20
N ILE A 10 9.39 3.03 -3.87
CA ILE A 10 8.19 3.57 -3.26
C ILE A 10 7.21 2.45 -2.95
N GLU A 11 7.08 1.49 -3.85
CA GLU A 11 6.20 0.35 -3.62
C GLU A 11 6.63 -0.40 -2.36
N SER A 12 7.91 -0.63 -2.19
CA SER A 12 8.38 -1.37 -1.02
C SER A 12 8.17 -0.56 0.25
N ILE A 13 8.29 0.76 0.19
CA ILE A 13 8.04 1.60 1.33
C ILE A 13 6.58 1.48 1.75
N LEU A 14 5.66 1.61 0.80
CA LEU A 14 4.24 1.57 1.10
C LEU A 14 3.82 0.18 1.59
N PHE A 15 4.39 -0.86 0.99
CA PHE A 15 4.07 -2.21 1.41
C PHE A 15 4.56 -2.48 2.82
N THR A 16 5.79 -2.09 3.11
CA THR A 16 6.39 -2.37 4.42
C THR A 16 5.71 -1.58 5.53
N MET A 17 5.35 -0.34 5.26
CA MET A 17 4.76 0.48 6.31
C MET A 17 3.33 0.04 6.63
N GLY A 18 2.59 -0.41 5.64
CA GLY A 18 1.24 -0.91 5.88
C GLY A 18 0.23 0.13 6.28
N ASP A 19 0.64 1.36 6.48
CA ASP A 19 -0.22 2.43 6.90
C ASP A 19 0.08 3.61 5.99
N SER A 20 -0.58 4.73 6.16
CA SER A 20 -0.32 5.88 5.30
C SER A 20 1.06 6.45 5.59
N VAL A 21 1.74 6.89 4.55
CA VAL A 21 3.07 7.45 4.66
C VAL A 21 3.03 8.85 4.04
N GLU A 22 3.53 9.82 4.77
CA GLU A 22 3.49 11.20 4.31
C GLU A 22 4.34 11.40 3.07
N LEU A 23 3.85 12.22 2.17
CA LEU A 23 4.57 12.50 0.93
C LEU A 23 5.97 13.04 1.22
N SER A 24 6.10 13.90 2.21
CA SER A 24 7.40 14.47 2.53
C SER A 24 8.41 13.41 2.94
N LYS A 25 7.95 12.36 3.62
CA LYS A 25 8.84 11.31 4.04
C LYS A 25 9.27 10.45 2.86
N ILE A 26 8.34 10.19 1.95
CA ILE A 26 8.68 9.41 0.76
C ILE A 26 9.68 10.20 -0.09
N ALA A 27 9.42 11.49 -0.27
CA ALA A 27 10.28 12.34 -1.07
C ALA A 27 11.70 12.37 -0.49
N LEU A 28 11.78 12.49 0.83
CA LEU A 28 13.07 12.51 1.47
C LEU A 28 13.79 11.18 1.27
N ALA A 29 13.08 10.09 1.39
CA ALA A 29 13.69 8.77 1.27
C ALA A 29 14.27 8.53 -0.13
N ILE A 30 13.59 9.02 -1.17
CA ILE A 30 14.08 8.78 -2.52
C ILE A 30 14.96 9.93 -3.03
N GLY A 31 15.08 11.00 -2.23
CA GLY A 31 15.98 12.10 -2.61
C GLY A 31 15.44 13.01 -3.70
N HIS A 32 14.12 13.19 -3.76
CA HIS A 32 13.50 14.03 -4.75
C HIS A 32 12.54 15.01 -4.08
N ASP A 33 12.13 16.04 -4.80
CA ASP A 33 11.20 17.00 -4.25
C ASP A 33 9.79 16.41 -4.21
N GLU A 34 8.91 17.03 -3.48
CA GLU A 34 7.58 16.49 -3.27
C GLU A 34 6.77 16.46 -4.56
N ASP A 35 6.90 17.48 -5.40
CA ASP A 35 6.14 17.51 -6.64
C ASP A 35 6.53 16.36 -7.55
N THR A 36 7.81 16.09 -7.69
CA THR A 36 8.30 15.01 -8.52
C THR A 36 7.83 13.68 -7.93
N THR A 37 7.94 13.54 -6.61
CA THR A 37 7.54 12.31 -5.93
C THR A 37 6.06 12.07 -6.14
N ARG A 38 5.22 13.10 -6.00
CA ARG A 38 3.79 12.95 -6.19
C ARG A 38 3.47 12.49 -7.61
N ARG A 39 4.17 13.03 -8.61
CA ARG A 39 3.92 12.61 -9.98
C ARG A 39 4.29 11.16 -10.19
N ILE A 40 5.40 10.72 -9.61
CA ILE A 40 5.82 9.34 -9.73
C ILE A 40 4.76 8.43 -9.12
N ILE A 41 4.25 8.80 -7.93
CA ILE A 41 3.25 7.98 -7.27
C ILE A 41 1.95 7.96 -8.06
N HIS A 42 1.56 9.10 -8.66
CA HIS A 42 0.34 9.12 -9.46
C HIS A 42 0.48 8.22 -10.68
N CYS A 43 1.67 8.13 -11.27
CA CYS A 43 1.88 7.20 -12.37
C CYS A 43 1.76 5.76 -11.87
N MET A 44 2.29 5.48 -10.69
CA MET A 44 2.17 4.14 -10.13
C MET A 44 0.71 3.81 -9.87
N MET A 45 -0.06 4.79 -9.37
CA MET A 45 -1.46 4.56 -9.09
C MET A 45 -2.21 4.22 -10.37
N ASP A 46 -1.91 4.92 -11.47
CA ASP A 46 -2.58 4.62 -12.72
C ASP A 46 -2.29 3.18 -13.16
N LYS A 47 -1.06 2.73 -13.02
CA LYS A 47 -0.69 1.39 -13.44
C LYS A 47 -1.26 0.34 -12.52
N ILE A 48 -1.13 0.52 -11.23
CA ILE A 48 -1.51 -0.49 -10.25
C ILE A 48 -3.01 -0.54 -10.07
N ASN A 49 -3.64 0.61 -9.91
CA ASN A 49 -5.07 0.63 -9.61
C ASN A 49 -5.89 0.18 -10.83
N GLY A 50 -5.37 0.40 -12.02
CA GLY A 50 -6.09 0.02 -13.21
C GLY A 50 -5.84 -1.40 -13.68
N ALA A 51 -4.92 -2.11 -13.07
CA ALA A 51 -4.58 -3.46 -13.51
C ALA A 51 -5.47 -4.46 -12.80
N GLU A 52 -6.30 -5.16 -13.56
CA GLU A 52 -7.26 -6.09 -12.97
C GLU A 52 -6.58 -7.25 -12.27
N GLU A 53 -5.41 -7.62 -12.70
CA GLU A 53 -4.71 -8.75 -12.12
C GLU A 53 -4.04 -8.40 -10.80
N ARG A 54 -4.04 -7.13 -10.39
CA ARG A 54 -3.38 -6.74 -9.15
C ARG A 54 -4.41 -6.70 -8.03
N GLY A 55 -4.05 -7.27 -6.90
CA GLY A 55 -4.94 -7.31 -5.75
C GLY A 55 -4.79 -6.13 -4.81
N VAL A 56 -3.83 -5.23 -5.08
CA VAL A 56 -3.61 -4.07 -4.23
C VAL A 56 -3.80 -2.80 -5.03
N LYS A 57 -3.98 -1.70 -4.32
CA LYS A 57 -4.08 -0.39 -4.95
C LYS A 57 -3.42 0.61 -4.02
N ILE A 58 -3.14 1.80 -4.54
CA ILE A 58 -2.58 2.87 -3.75
C ILE A 58 -3.65 3.94 -3.66
N ILE A 59 -3.92 4.43 -2.46
CA ILE A 59 -4.87 5.52 -2.27
C ILE A 59 -4.11 6.75 -1.80
N GLU A 60 -4.62 7.90 -2.16
CA GLU A 60 -4.03 9.17 -1.77
C GLU A 60 -4.91 9.79 -0.70
N LEU A 61 -4.31 10.11 0.42
CA LEU A 61 -4.98 10.82 1.47
C LEU A 61 -4.48 12.27 1.40
N GLU A 62 -4.75 13.09 2.37
CA GLU A 62 -4.43 14.49 2.25
C GLU A 62 -3.03 14.76 1.81
N ASP A 63 -2.04 14.42 2.48
CA ASP A 63 -0.66 14.59 2.07
C ASP A 63 0.08 13.29 2.26
N SER A 64 -0.60 12.17 2.09
CA SER A 64 0.03 10.88 2.31
C SER A 64 -0.55 9.85 1.35
N PHE A 65 0.11 8.72 1.27
CA PHE A 65 -0.31 7.64 0.39
C PHE A 65 -0.28 6.33 1.16
N GLN A 66 -1.13 5.42 0.77
CA GLN A 66 -1.21 4.13 1.47
C GLN A 66 -1.52 3.04 0.46
N MET A 67 -0.88 1.89 0.61
CA MET A 67 -1.17 0.73 -0.21
C MET A 67 -2.17 -0.13 0.53
N CYS A 68 -3.22 -0.54 -0.13
CA CYS A 68 -4.24 -1.37 0.51
C CYS A 68 -4.78 -2.37 -0.50
N THR A 69 -5.56 -3.32 -0.03
CA THR A 69 -6.11 -4.33 -0.92
C THR A 69 -7.32 -3.79 -1.64
N LYS A 70 -7.61 -4.33 -2.80
CA LYS A 70 -8.80 -3.94 -3.53
C LYS A 70 -10.01 -4.63 -2.93
N ALA A 71 -11.15 -3.96 -3.03
CA ALA A 71 -12.37 -4.47 -2.41
C ALA A 71 -12.77 -5.83 -2.92
N GLU A 72 -12.51 -6.11 -4.18
CA GLU A 72 -12.92 -7.39 -4.74
C GLU A 72 -12.15 -8.56 -4.14
N SER A 73 -11.09 -8.29 -3.40
CA SER A 73 -10.34 -9.36 -2.74
C SER A 73 -10.84 -9.62 -1.32
N TYR A 74 -11.71 -8.75 -0.79
CA TYR A 74 -12.10 -8.83 0.60
C TYR A 74 -12.74 -10.16 0.98
N GLU A 75 -13.58 -10.70 0.14
CA GLU A 75 -14.26 -11.94 0.53
C GLU A 75 -13.26 -13.08 0.70
N TYR A 76 -12.18 -13.09 -0.05
CA TYR A 76 -11.18 -14.13 0.09
C TYR A 76 -10.33 -13.92 1.33
N LEU A 77 -10.06 -12.65 1.64
CA LEU A 77 -9.29 -12.34 2.84
C LEU A 77 -10.08 -12.70 4.09
N ILE A 78 -11.41 -12.47 4.06
CA ILE A 78 -12.24 -12.81 5.18
C ILE A 78 -12.27 -14.32 5.39
N ARG A 79 -12.27 -15.10 4.32
CA ARG A 79 -12.25 -16.54 4.46
C ARG A 79 -11.02 -17.02 5.21
N ILE A 80 -9.87 -16.43 4.91
CA ILE A 80 -8.66 -16.82 5.61
C ILE A 80 -8.72 -16.36 7.06
N ALA A 81 -9.22 -15.16 7.30
CA ALA A 81 -9.29 -14.65 8.65
C ALA A 81 -10.24 -15.46 9.53
N LYS A 82 -11.24 -16.09 8.93
CA LYS A 82 -12.17 -16.86 9.70
C LYS A 82 -11.73 -18.27 9.96
N GLN A 83 -10.62 -18.71 9.38
CA GLN A 83 -10.19 -20.05 9.61
C GLN A 83 -9.73 -20.19 11.04
N PRO A 84 -10.03 -21.28 11.63
CA PRO A 84 -9.65 -21.44 13.00
C PRO A 84 -8.22 -21.66 13.11
N ARG A 85 -7.44 -20.93 13.07
CA ARG A 85 -6.17 -21.11 13.14
C ARG A 85 -5.64 -20.47 14.02
N LYS A 86 -5.27 -20.53 14.39
CA LYS A 86 -4.73 -19.99 15.12
C LYS A 86 -3.89 -19.17 14.87
N TYR A 87 -3.73 -18.48 14.55
CA TYR A 87 -2.87 -17.73 14.28
C TYR A 87 -2.75 -16.78 14.82
N THR A 88 -2.59 -16.60 15.05
CA THR A 88 -2.31 -15.76 15.36
C THR A 88 -1.74 -14.93 14.94
N LEU A 89 -1.42 -14.75 14.46
CA LEU A 89 -0.92 -13.91 13.95
C LEU A 89 -1.34 -13.05 13.90
N THR A 90 -1.69 -13.21 13.96
CA THR A 90 -2.03 -12.45 13.80
C THR A 90 -2.43 -11.82 14.24
N ASP A 91 -2.66 -12.13 14.76
CA ASP A 91 -3.17 -11.23 15.27
C ASP A 91 -2.54 -10.13 15.08
N VAL A 92 -1.51 -10.06 15.17
CA VAL A 92 -0.75 -9.12 14.94
C VAL A 92 -0.91 -8.70 13.68
N GLN A 93 -0.77 -9.40 12.81
CA GLN A 93 -0.85 -9.01 11.59
C GLN A 93 -2.16 -8.74 11.24
N LEU A 94 -3.11 -9.24 11.78
CA LEU A 94 -4.35 -8.92 11.48
C LEU A 94 -4.63 -7.63 11.80
N GLU A 95 -4.04 -7.07 12.65
CA GLU A 95 -4.26 -5.81 12.94
C GLU A 95 -3.76 -5.04 12.00
N THR A 96 -2.90 -5.45 11.37
CA THR A 96 -2.45 -4.63 10.39
C THR A 96 -3.25 -4.87 9.26
N LEU A 97 -3.93 -5.72 9.22
CA LEU A 97 -4.66 -5.87 8.12
C LEU A 97 -5.86 -5.36 8.20
N SER A 98 -5.96 -5.32 8.77
CA SER A 98 -6.51 -4.75 8.71
C SER A 98 -6.89 -4.33 8.43
N ILE A 99 -6.97 -4.63 8.51
CA ILE A 99 -6.89 -4.25 8.22
C ILE A 99 -7.06 -3.86 7.78
N ILE A 100 -6.92 -3.95 7.58
CA ILE A 100 -6.65 -3.52 7.27
C ILE A 100 -7.31 -3.27 7.21
N ALA A 101 -7.82 -3.62 7.35
CA ALA A 101 -7.96 -3.32 7.47
C ALA A 101 -8.44 -2.88 7.96
N TYR A 102 -8.65 -2.94 8.34
CA TYR A 102 -8.50 -2.35 8.93
C TYR A 102 -8.44 -1.67 9.17
N LYS A 103 -8.15 -1.58 9.34
CA LYS A 103 -7.61 -0.94 9.53
C LYS A 103 -7.74 -0.46 9.23
N GLN A 104 -8.01 -0.96 8.99
CA GLN A 104 -7.59 -0.65 8.78
C GLN A 104 -7.63 -0.38 8.69
#